data_7b84a895e0cc37c5e6bc36fea68568ab
#
_entry.id   7b84a895e0cc37c5e6bc36fea68568ab
#
_cell.length_a   1.000
_cell.length_b   1.000
_cell.length_c   1.000
_cell.angle_alpha   90.00
_cell.angle_beta   90.00
_cell.angle_gamma   90.00
#
_symmetry.space_group_name_H-M   'P 1'
#
loop_
_entity.id
_entity.type
_entity.pdbx_description
1 polymer ?
#
loop_
_entity_poly.entity_id
_entity_poly.type
_entity_poly.pdbx_seq_one_letter_code
_entity_poly.pdbx_strand_id
1 'polypeptide(L)'
;MNILIAIGGRDYSKPTLDLGMKIANSLEASTTIAYVGKKVSQFSEKDVSVVHQNLDERQLYRPGVRTLEWAYDFLKSKNYIQEETNDFNDHLLVDEENSRMRVLLKGKHSNKIDLILRTGEIIEQLRSEVQTNNHDITVIGGGKNKGMHHDLVQFIDSSVLVVKNYSFKKKYKVLLPVNNSVGSRNAIEIAE
;
A
#
# COMPACT_ATOMS: atom_id res chain seq x y z
N MET A 1 -6.36 -9.98 -11.58
CA MET A 1 -6.55 -9.69 -10.14
C MET A 1 -5.77 -8.46 -9.78
N ASN A 2 -6.33 -7.58 -8.93
CA ASN A 2 -5.72 -6.34 -8.49
C ASN A 2 -5.63 -6.34 -6.96
N ILE A 3 -4.45 -6.12 -6.41
CA ILE A 3 -4.23 -6.14 -4.95
C ILE A 3 -3.80 -4.75 -4.48
N LEU A 4 -4.47 -4.24 -3.44
CA LEU A 4 -4.09 -3.04 -2.72
C LEU A 4 -3.35 -3.42 -1.44
N ILE A 5 -2.15 -2.86 -1.22
CA ILE A 5 -1.38 -3.04 0.01
C ILE A 5 -1.26 -1.67 0.69
N ALA A 6 -1.94 -1.49 1.83
CA ALA A 6 -1.88 -0.25 2.57
C ALA A 6 -0.71 -0.26 3.57
N ILE A 7 0.18 0.71 3.44
CA ILE A 7 1.33 0.90 4.32
C ILE A 7 1.19 2.21 5.10
N GLY A 8 1.52 2.20 6.38
CA GLY A 8 1.40 3.40 7.25
C GLY A 8 2.73 3.94 7.76
N GLY A 9 3.82 3.18 7.64
CA GLY A 9 5.16 3.55 8.06
C GLY A 9 6.13 2.42 7.83
N ARG A 10 7.43 2.68 8.01
CA ARG A 10 8.48 1.76 7.56
C ARG A 10 8.48 0.43 8.32
N ASP A 11 8.78 0.47 9.60
CA ASP A 11 9.09 -0.74 10.36
C ASP A 11 7.87 -1.63 10.62
N TYR A 12 6.74 -1.04 11.00
CA TYR A 12 5.53 -1.79 11.29
C TYR A 12 4.77 -2.24 10.03
N SER A 13 5.02 -1.63 8.88
CA SER A 13 4.42 -2.03 7.61
C SER A 13 5.20 -3.12 6.88
N LYS A 14 6.45 -3.40 7.28
CA LYS A 14 7.26 -4.43 6.65
C LYS A 14 6.59 -5.81 6.58
N PRO A 15 5.96 -6.33 7.65
CA PRO A 15 5.24 -7.60 7.58
C PRO A 15 4.06 -7.58 6.59
N THR A 16 3.34 -6.46 6.53
CA THR A 16 2.21 -6.25 5.63
C THR A 16 2.66 -6.24 4.18
N LEU A 17 3.71 -5.48 3.89
CA LEU A 17 4.29 -5.39 2.56
C LEU A 17 4.89 -6.73 2.11
N ASP A 18 5.62 -7.43 3.00
CA ASP A 18 6.24 -8.73 2.68
C ASP A 18 5.18 -9.79 2.34
N LEU A 19 4.14 -9.92 3.17
CA LEU A 19 3.08 -10.90 2.90
C LEU A 19 2.24 -10.51 1.69
N GLY A 20 1.84 -9.25 1.59
CA GLY A 20 1.06 -8.76 0.45
C GLY A 20 1.77 -8.97 -0.88
N MET A 21 3.05 -8.66 -0.95
CA MET A 21 3.86 -8.89 -2.15
C MET A 21 4.08 -10.37 -2.48
N LYS A 22 4.20 -11.24 -1.48
CA LYS A 22 4.27 -12.70 -1.72
C LYS A 22 2.99 -13.23 -2.35
N ILE A 23 1.84 -12.83 -1.81
CA ILE A 23 0.53 -13.20 -2.37
C ILE A 23 0.39 -12.64 -3.78
N ALA A 24 0.66 -11.34 -3.97
CA ALA A 24 0.57 -10.70 -5.27
C ALA A 24 1.47 -11.37 -6.33
N ASN A 25 2.68 -11.73 -5.95
CA ASN A 25 3.62 -12.41 -6.85
C ASN A 25 3.20 -13.84 -7.18
N SER A 26 2.63 -14.58 -6.22
CA SER A 26 2.13 -15.94 -6.45
C SER A 26 0.90 -15.95 -7.37
N LEU A 27 0.07 -14.90 -7.30
CA LEU A 27 -1.12 -14.73 -8.13
C LEU A 27 -0.84 -13.95 -9.43
N GLU A 28 0.41 -13.56 -9.69
CA GLU A 28 0.81 -12.67 -10.80
C GLU A 28 -0.07 -11.40 -10.90
N ALA A 29 -0.54 -10.93 -9.75
CA ALA A 29 -1.49 -9.85 -9.64
C ALA A 29 -0.86 -8.48 -9.87
N SER A 30 -1.62 -7.56 -10.48
CA SER A 30 -1.28 -6.14 -10.44
C SER A 30 -1.41 -5.62 -9.01
N THR A 31 -0.44 -4.82 -8.58
CA THR A 31 -0.33 -4.42 -7.18
C THR A 31 -0.27 -2.91 -7.04
N THR A 32 -1.06 -2.37 -6.14
CA THR A 32 -0.99 -0.97 -5.71
C THR A 32 -0.51 -0.91 -4.26
N ILE A 33 0.60 -0.26 -4.00
CA ILE A 33 1.12 -0.02 -2.65
C ILE A 33 0.77 1.42 -2.29
N ALA A 34 -0.14 1.60 -1.32
CA ALA A 34 -0.69 2.88 -0.96
C ALA A 34 -0.20 3.37 0.41
N TYR A 35 0.27 4.61 0.45
CA TYR A 35 0.43 5.37 1.67
C TYR A 35 -0.57 6.52 1.70
N VAL A 36 -1.28 6.67 2.82
CA VAL A 36 -2.18 7.81 3.06
C VAL A 36 -1.60 8.70 4.14
N GLY A 37 -1.22 9.92 3.75
CA GLY A 37 -0.70 10.96 4.63
C GLY A 37 -1.80 11.92 5.12
N LYS A 38 -1.53 12.62 6.21
CA LYS A 38 -2.43 13.68 6.70
C LYS A 38 -2.38 14.91 5.76
N LYS A 39 -3.47 15.66 5.67
CA LYS A 39 -3.49 16.94 4.95
C LYS A 39 -2.50 17.93 5.57
N VAL A 40 -1.75 18.61 4.72
CA VAL A 40 -0.73 19.62 5.12
C VAL A 40 -1.34 20.82 5.87
N SER A 41 -2.65 21.06 5.72
CA SER A 41 -3.37 22.15 6.42
C SER A 41 -3.34 22.04 7.96
N GLN A 42 -2.77 20.98 8.52
CA GLN A 42 -2.58 20.83 9.97
C GLN A 42 -1.20 21.28 10.47
N PHE A 43 -0.31 21.70 9.59
CA PHE A 43 0.95 22.35 9.99
C PHE A 43 0.68 23.83 10.24
N SER A 44 1.10 24.36 11.39
CA SER A 44 0.95 25.78 11.69
C SER A 44 1.76 26.62 10.69
N GLU A 45 1.31 27.84 10.36
CA GLU A 45 2.03 28.77 9.46
C GLU A 45 3.48 29.05 9.91
N LYS A 46 3.78 28.85 11.21
CA LYS A 46 5.13 28.97 11.75
C LYS A 46 6.06 27.84 11.32
N ASP A 47 5.53 26.62 11.13
CA ASP A 47 6.34 25.47 10.67
C ASP A 47 6.66 25.59 9.18
N VAL A 48 5.82 26.27 8.43
CA VAL A 48 6.00 26.49 6.98
C VAL A 48 7.08 27.56 6.71
N SER A 49 7.18 28.60 7.53
CA SER A 49 8.10 29.74 7.26
C SER A 49 9.59 29.40 7.46
N VAL A 50 9.92 28.46 8.34
CA VAL A 50 11.31 28.03 8.61
C VAL A 50 11.84 27.09 7.51
N VAL A 51 10.93 26.44 6.82
CA VAL A 51 11.21 25.38 5.86
C VAL A 51 11.49 25.91 4.46
N HIS A 52 11.00 27.12 4.14
CA HIS A 52 11.15 27.73 2.81
C HIS A 52 12.60 28.10 2.40
N GLN A 53 13.56 28.04 3.30
CA GLN A 53 14.89 28.57 3.00
C GLN A 53 15.94 27.58 2.51
N ASN A 54 15.75 26.24 2.63
CA ASN A 54 16.87 25.30 2.38
C ASN A 54 16.56 23.91 1.81
N LEU A 55 15.37 23.60 1.33
CA LEU A 55 15.09 22.22 0.90
C LEU A 55 14.28 22.19 -0.40
N ASP A 56 14.63 21.22 -1.25
CA ASP A 56 13.94 20.93 -2.49
C ASP A 56 12.41 20.80 -2.23
N GLU A 57 11.62 21.72 -2.79
CA GLU A 57 10.18 21.86 -2.50
C GLU A 57 9.40 20.54 -2.58
N ARG A 58 9.87 19.59 -3.41
CA ARG A 58 9.25 18.29 -3.61
C ARG A 58 9.34 17.36 -2.40
N GLN A 59 10.37 17.47 -1.57
CA GLN A 59 10.60 16.56 -0.44
C GLN A 59 9.85 16.96 0.84
N LEU A 60 9.54 18.25 1.00
CA LEU A 60 8.98 18.81 2.21
C LEU A 60 7.46 18.85 2.24
N TYR A 61 6.84 19.12 1.10
CA TYR A 61 5.39 19.29 1.01
C TYR A 61 4.60 17.97 0.98
N ARG A 62 5.29 16.79 0.96
CA ARG A 62 4.59 15.51 0.79
C ARG A 62 5.03 14.49 1.83
N PRO A 63 4.41 14.52 3.03
CA PRO A 63 4.58 13.44 4.00
C PRO A 63 4.23 12.10 3.34
N GLY A 64 5.17 11.16 3.37
CA GLY A 64 4.98 9.84 2.79
C GLY A 64 5.92 9.49 1.63
N VAL A 65 6.53 10.47 0.95
CA VAL A 65 7.52 10.19 -0.12
C VAL A 65 8.63 9.25 0.40
N ARG A 66 9.19 9.52 1.58
CA ARG A 66 10.18 8.63 2.21
C ARG A 66 9.65 7.22 2.53
N THR A 67 8.34 7.08 2.72
CA THR A 67 7.73 5.77 2.95
C THR A 67 7.58 5.02 1.63
N LEU A 68 7.27 5.72 0.54
CA LEU A 68 7.25 5.13 -0.79
C LEU A 68 8.67 4.76 -1.28
N GLU A 69 9.67 5.61 -1.02
CA GLU A 69 11.07 5.32 -1.29
C GLU A 69 11.52 4.05 -0.56
N TRP A 70 11.21 3.93 0.74
CA TRP A 70 11.46 2.71 1.49
C TRP A 70 10.74 1.49 0.91
N ALA A 71 9.50 1.64 0.44
CA ALA A 71 8.77 0.56 -0.20
C ALA A 71 9.44 0.15 -1.54
N TYR A 72 9.90 1.13 -2.32
CA TYR A 72 10.67 0.90 -3.53
C TYR A 72 11.96 0.10 -3.26
N ASP A 73 12.76 0.53 -2.26
CA ASP A 73 13.98 -0.16 -1.85
C ASP A 73 13.68 -1.60 -1.39
N PHE A 74 12.57 -1.78 -0.67
CA PHE A 74 12.11 -3.11 -0.28
C PHE A 74 11.81 -3.99 -1.49
N LEU A 75 11.05 -3.49 -2.47
CA LEU A 75 10.71 -4.21 -3.70
C LEU A 75 11.97 -4.60 -4.49
N LYS A 76 12.91 -3.66 -4.61
CA LYS A 76 14.21 -3.88 -5.27
C LYS A 76 15.03 -4.93 -4.54
N SER A 77 15.18 -4.81 -3.22
CA SER A 77 15.94 -5.77 -2.39
C SER A 77 15.39 -7.20 -2.42
N LYS A 78 14.09 -7.35 -2.68
CA LYS A 78 13.38 -8.63 -2.79
C LYS A 78 13.20 -9.11 -4.23
N ASN A 79 13.72 -8.34 -5.20
CA ASN A 79 13.64 -8.69 -6.61
C ASN A 79 12.18 -8.85 -7.12
N TYR A 80 11.28 -7.97 -6.65
CA TYR A 80 9.90 -7.91 -7.11
C TYR A 80 9.70 -7.03 -8.34
N ILE A 81 10.61 -6.09 -8.59
CA ILE A 81 10.58 -5.17 -9.73
C ILE A 81 11.73 -5.45 -10.70
N GLN A 82 11.53 -5.09 -11.97
CA GLN A 82 12.60 -5.12 -12.98
C GLN A 82 13.52 -3.94 -12.73
N GLU A 83 14.83 -4.17 -12.83
CA GLU A 83 15.85 -3.12 -12.72
C GLU A 83 15.94 -2.36 -14.05
N GLU A 84 15.11 -1.35 -14.26
CA GLU A 84 15.24 -0.44 -15.40
C GLU A 84 15.95 0.86 -15.01
N THR A 85 15.92 1.25 -13.72
CA THR A 85 16.55 2.46 -13.19
C THR A 85 17.15 2.21 -11.80
N ASN A 86 18.22 2.92 -11.49
CA ASN A 86 19.02 2.63 -10.30
C ASN A 86 18.51 3.31 -9.02
N ASP A 87 17.65 4.35 -9.10
CA ASP A 87 17.22 5.14 -7.95
C ASP A 87 15.72 5.45 -8.02
N PHE A 88 15.09 5.57 -6.84
CA PHE A 88 13.71 6.02 -6.70
C PHE A 88 13.48 7.43 -7.32
N ASN A 89 14.48 8.30 -7.24
CA ASN A 89 14.41 9.66 -7.80
C ASN A 89 14.35 9.69 -9.34
N ASP A 90 14.75 8.61 -10.00
CA ASP A 90 14.63 8.46 -11.45
C ASP A 90 13.19 8.20 -11.91
N HIS A 91 12.31 7.83 -10.97
CA HIS A 91 10.90 7.63 -11.21
C HIS A 91 10.13 8.95 -10.99
N LEU A 92 9.51 9.44 -12.04
CA LEU A 92 8.67 10.63 -11.97
C LEU A 92 7.39 10.33 -11.17
N LEU A 93 7.20 11.05 -10.06
CA LEU A 93 5.93 11.10 -9.37
C LEU A 93 4.97 11.94 -10.23
N VAL A 94 3.97 11.28 -10.79
CA VAL A 94 2.94 11.97 -11.58
C VAL A 94 1.89 12.51 -10.61
N ASP A 95 1.65 13.83 -10.68
CA ASP A 95 0.51 14.44 -10.00
C ASP A 95 -0.76 14.08 -10.77
N GLU A 96 -1.63 13.34 -10.12
CA GLU A 96 -2.97 13.06 -10.62
C GLU A 96 -3.99 13.93 -9.87
N GLU A 97 -5.13 14.17 -10.46
CA GLU A 97 -6.25 14.84 -9.81
C GLU A 97 -6.59 14.20 -8.44
N ASN A 98 -7.15 14.95 -7.52
CA ASN A 98 -7.55 14.51 -6.17
C ASN A 98 -6.41 14.20 -5.18
N SER A 99 -5.30 14.93 -5.25
CA SER A 99 -4.18 14.76 -4.29
C SER A 99 -3.59 13.34 -4.29
N ARG A 100 -3.60 12.68 -5.44
CA ARG A 100 -3.02 11.36 -5.67
C ARG A 100 -1.73 11.49 -6.48
N MET A 101 -0.64 10.94 -5.96
CA MET A 101 0.61 10.81 -6.69
C MET A 101 0.89 9.35 -6.97
N ARG A 102 1.56 9.08 -8.06
CA ARG A 102 1.80 7.72 -8.52
C ARG A 102 3.18 7.56 -9.14
N VAL A 103 3.83 6.46 -8.80
CA VAL A 103 5.03 5.94 -9.46
C VAL A 103 4.68 4.59 -10.06
N LEU A 104 4.89 4.46 -11.36
CA LEU A 104 4.65 3.23 -12.11
C LEU A 104 5.92 2.38 -12.14
N LEU A 105 5.82 1.16 -11.70
CA LEU A 105 6.90 0.19 -11.73
C LEU A 105 6.47 -1.05 -12.51
N LYS A 106 7.43 -1.68 -13.15
CA LYS A 106 7.23 -2.96 -13.82
C LYS A 106 7.68 -4.10 -12.92
N GLY A 107 6.76 -4.96 -12.57
CA GLY A 107 7.03 -6.15 -11.78
C GLY A 107 7.85 -7.18 -12.55
N LYS A 108 8.47 -8.11 -11.84
CA LYS A 108 9.34 -9.14 -12.41
C LYS A 108 8.62 -10.04 -13.43
N HIS A 109 7.34 -10.33 -13.20
CA HIS A 109 6.49 -11.10 -14.13
C HIS A 109 5.75 -10.21 -15.14
N SER A 110 6.27 -9.01 -15.40
CA SER A 110 5.63 -7.99 -16.26
C SER A 110 4.28 -7.46 -15.75
N ASN A 111 3.89 -7.84 -14.53
CA ASN A 111 2.74 -7.27 -13.84
C ASN A 111 3.02 -5.82 -13.42
N LYS A 112 1.94 -5.05 -13.29
CA LYS A 112 2.02 -3.65 -12.91
C LYS A 112 2.16 -3.51 -11.40
N ILE A 113 3.09 -2.68 -10.95
CA ILE A 113 3.24 -2.29 -9.54
C ILE A 113 3.19 -0.77 -9.46
N ASP A 114 2.22 -0.25 -8.72
CA ASP A 114 2.04 1.18 -8.48
C ASP A 114 2.41 1.52 -7.03
N LEU A 115 3.24 2.54 -6.85
CA LEU A 115 3.39 3.19 -5.55
C LEU A 115 2.54 4.45 -5.56
N ILE A 116 1.63 4.59 -4.62
CA ILE A 116 0.75 5.76 -4.55
C ILE A 116 0.83 6.48 -3.22
N LEU A 117 0.78 7.79 -3.28
CA LEU A 117 0.62 8.69 -2.16
C LEU A 117 -0.73 9.37 -2.27
N ARG A 118 -1.55 9.24 -1.26
CA ARG A 118 -2.80 9.97 -1.07
C ARG A 118 -2.75 10.83 0.18
N THR A 119 -3.56 11.87 0.22
CA THR A 119 -3.64 12.78 1.38
C THR A 119 -5.08 12.90 1.84
N GLY A 120 -5.36 12.64 3.11
CA GLY A 120 -6.70 12.75 3.68
C GLY A 120 -6.98 11.72 4.78
N GLU A 121 -8.26 11.44 4.98
CA GLU A 121 -8.71 10.39 5.90
C GLU A 121 -8.43 9.01 5.33
N ILE A 122 -7.79 8.15 6.13
CA ILE A 122 -7.25 6.86 5.67
C ILE A 122 -8.35 5.98 5.05
N ILE A 123 -9.49 5.85 5.73
CA ILE A 123 -10.59 4.98 5.30
C ILE A 123 -11.19 5.48 3.98
N GLU A 124 -11.45 6.78 3.89
CA GLU A 124 -11.99 7.41 2.68
C GLU A 124 -11.05 7.25 1.48
N GLN A 125 -9.75 7.48 1.70
CA GLN A 125 -8.77 7.40 0.63
C GLN A 125 -8.55 5.97 0.15
N LEU A 126 -8.49 4.99 1.06
CA LEU A 126 -8.39 3.58 0.69
C LEU A 126 -9.65 3.07 -0.01
N ARG A 127 -10.84 3.47 0.48
CA ARG A 127 -12.11 3.15 -0.17
C ARG A 127 -12.18 3.71 -1.58
N SER A 128 -11.84 4.98 -1.75
CA SER A 128 -11.76 5.62 -3.08
C SER A 128 -10.82 4.87 -4.01
N GLU A 129 -9.65 4.45 -3.52
CA GLU A 129 -8.67 3.72 -4.32
C GLU A 129 -9.21 2.34 -4.74
N VAL A 130 -9.86 1.61 -3.83
CA VAL A 130 -10.49 0.32 -4.12
C VAL A 130 -11.55 0.44 -5.20
N GLN A 131 -12.45 1.41 -5.06
CA GLN A 131 -13.55 1.62 -5.99
C GLN A 131 -13.08 2.09 -7.38
N THR A 132 -12.12 3.01 -7.42
CA THR A 132 -11.62 3.58 -8.68
C THR A 132 -10.84 2.56 -9.51
N ASN A 133 -10.06 1.71 -8.86
CA ASN A 133 -9.16 0.77 -9.53
C ASN A 133 -9.60 -0.70 -9.43
N ASN A 134 -10.80 -0.96 -8.91
CA ASN A 134 -11.40 -2.30 -8.80
C ASN A 134 -10.43 -3.32 -8.15
N HIS A 135 -9.97 -3.01 -6.94
CA HIS A 135 -9.11 -3.93 -6.21
C HIS A 135 -9.91 -5.10 -5.63
N ASP A 136 -9.46 -6.32 -5.90
CA ASP A 136 -10.08 -7.56 -5.45
C ASP A 136 -9.74 -7.87 -3.98
N ILE A 137 -8.49 -7.54 -3.58
CA ILE A 137 -7.97 -7.78 -2.24
C ILE A 137 -7.32 -6.50 -1.70
N THR A 138 -7.63 -6.17 -0.45
CA THR A 138 -6.95 -5.11 0.31
C THR A 138 -6.17 -5.70 1.47
N VAL A 139 -4.85 -5.52 1.48
CA VAL A 139 -3.94 -6.01 2.53
C VAL A 139 -3.60 -4.86 3.48
N ILE A 140 -3.89 -5.03 4.76
CA ILE A 140 -3.66 -4.03 5.80
C ILE A 140 -2.88 -4.59 6.98
N GLY A 141 -2.10 -3.74 7.66
CA GLY A 141 -1.40 -4.12 8.89
C GLY A 141 -2.31 -4.09 10.10
N GLY A 142 -2.33 -5.17 10.87
CA GLY A 142 -3.04 -5.28 12.15
C GLY A 142 -2.33 -4.52 13.27
N GLY A 143 -2.43 -3.18 13.32
CA GLY A 143 -1.88 -2.33 14.36
C GLY A 143 -2.60 -2.45 15.71
N LYS A 144 -2.20 -1.61 16.69
CA LYS A 144 -2.81 -1.59 18.03
C LYS A 144 -4.23 -1.00 18.05
N ASN A 145 -4.60 -0.20 17.05
CA ASN A 145 -5.91 0.44 16.93
C ASN A 145 -6.96 -0.54 16.37
N LYS A 146 -7.70 -1.19 17.25
CA LYS A 146 -8.74 -2.16 16.86
C LYS A 146 -9.89 -1.54 16.06
N GLY A 147 -10.24 -0.26 16.28
CA GLY A 147 -11.33 0.43 15.58
C GLY A 147 -11.09 0.54 14.08
N MET A 148 -9.92 0.98 13.66
CA MET A 148 -9.60 1.20 12.24
C MET A 148 -9.75 -0.07 11.37
N HIS A 149 -9.40 -1.25 11.90
CA HIS A 149 -9.55 -2.50 11.14
C HIS A 149 -11.02 -2.87 10.96
N HIS A 150 -11.83 -2.66 11.98
CA HIS A 150 -13.27 -2.91 11.92
C HIS A 150 -13.92 -1.99 10.86
N ASP A 151 -13.58 -0.70 10.90
CA ASP A 151 -14.12 0.28 9.97
C ASP A 151 -13.66 -0.02 8.53
N LEU A 152 -12.40 -0.40 8.32
CA LEU A 152 -11.90 -0.81 7.00
C LEU A 152 -12.64 -2.03 6.46
N VAL A 153 -12.82 -3.08 7.27
CA VAL A 153 -13.57 -4.29 6.86
C VAL A 153 -15.03 -3.96 6.53
N GLN A 154 -15.62 -3.01 7.24
CA GLN A 154 -17.02 -2.63 7.04
C GLN A 154 -17.24 -1.73 5.82
N PHE A 155 -16.27 -0.87 5.48
CA PHE A 155 -16.46 0.18 4.47
C PHE A 155 -15.69 -0.01 3.18
N ILE A 156 -14.78 -1.00 3.10
CA ILE A 156 -14.03 -1.32 1.88
C ILE A 156 -14.74 -2.43 1.10
N ASP A 157 -15.01 -2.16 -0.16
CA ASP A 157 -15.68 -3.09 -1.08
C ASP A 157 -14.66 -4.01 -1.78
N SER A 158 -13.92 -4.78 -0.99
CA SER A 158 -12.97 -5.79 -1.44
C SER A 158 -12.76 -6.85 -0.36
N SER A 159 -12.12 -7.97 -0.69
CA SER A 159 -11.64 -8.92 0.32
C SER A 159 -10.54 -8.28 1.18
N VAL A 160 -10.66 -8.30 2.51
CA VAL A 160 -9.68 -7.66 3.39
C VAL A 160 -8.81 -8.70 4.09
N LEU A 161 -7.50 -8.60 3.88
CA LEU A 161 -6.48 -9.40 4.59
C LEU A 161 -5.81 -8.55 5.66
N VAL A 162 -6.03 -8.90 6.93
CA VAL A 162 -5.41 -8.23 8.08
C VAL A 162 -4.15 -8.97 8.52
N VAL A 163 -2.99 -8.37 8.32
CA VAL A 163 -1.68 -8.94 8.68
C VAL A 163 -1.32 -8.58 10.10
N LYS A 164 -1.32 -9.55 11.00
CA LYS A 164 -0.98 -9.38 12.41
C LYS A 164 0.01 -10.44 12.86
N ASN A 165 1.10 -10.02 13.52
CA ASN A 165 2.13 -10.92 14.06
C ASN A 165 2.75 -11.87 13.00
N TYR A 166 2.74 -11.47 11.72
CA TYR A 166 3.33 -12.24 10.65
C TYR A 166 4.85 -12.32 10.78
N SER A 167 5.39 -13.51 10.53
CA SER A 167 6.83 -13.77 10.49
C SER A 167 7.16 -14.72 9.33
N PHE A 168 7.99 -14.28 8.39
CA PHE A 168 8.43 -15.09 7.25
C PHE A 168 9.22 -16.36 7.62
N LYS A 169 9.65 -16.49 8.89
CA LYS A 169 10.35 -17.68 9.40
C LYS A 169 9.41 -18.78 9.88
N LYS A 170 8.12 -18.51 10.01
CA LYS A 170 7.12 -19.46 10.50
C LYS A 170 6.37 -20.10 9.34
N LYS A 171 6.09 -21.39 9.46
CA LYS A 171 5.08 -22.06 8.63
C LYS A 171 3.71 -21.81 9.24
N TYR A 172 2.77 -21.37 8.43
CA TYR A 172 1.39 -21.12 8.84
C TYR A 172 0.49 -22.27 8.41
N LYS A 173 -0.50 -22.57 9.23
CA LYS A 173 -1.64 -23.41 8.85
C LYS A 173 -2.81 -22.47 8.60
N VAL A 174 -3.44 -22.62 7.45
CA VAL A 174 -4.60 -21.82 7.07
C VAL A 174 -5.86 -22.57 7.47
N LEU A 175 -6.72 -21.93 8.25
CA LEU A 175 -8.09 -22.38 8.50
C LEU A 175 -9.01 -21.56 7.60
N LEU A 176 -9.67 -22.22 6.68
CA LEU A 176 -10.59 -21.59 5.75
C LEU A 176 -12.03 -22.00 6.13
N PRO A 177 -12.79 -21.11 6.80
CA PRO A 177 -14.21 -21.35 7.02
C PRO A 177 -14.97 -21.14 5.70
N VAL A 178 -15.70 -22.17 5.27
CA VAL A 178 -16.42 -22.11 3.99
C VAL A 178 -17.93 -22.29 4.21
N ASN A 179 -18.70 -21.60 3.39
CA ASN A 179 -20.13 -21.79 3.23
C ASN A 179 -20.47 -21.69 1.72
N ASN A 180 -21.74 -21.70 1.35
CA ASN A 180 -22.15 -21.62 -0.05
C ASN A 180 -22.14 -20.19 -0.64
N SER A 181 -21.50 -19.21 0.02
CA SER A 181 -21.42 -17.84 -0.47
C SER A 181 -20.33 -17.63 -1.53
N VAL A 182 -20.47 -16.59 -2.32
CA VAL A 182 -19.46 -16.13 -3.29
C VAL A 182 -18.15 -15.82 -2.57
N GLY A 183 -18.20 -15.18 -1.39
CA GLY A 183 -17.02 -14.85 -0.58
C GLY A 183 -16.21 -16.09 -0.18
N SER A 184 -16.86 -17.22 0.13
CA SER A 184 -16.15 -18.48 0.43
C SER A 184 -15.43 -19.04 -0.79
N ARG A 185 -16.00 -18.94 -1.98
CA ARG A 185 -15.34 -19.39 -3.21
C ARG A 185 -14.10 -18.56 -3.51
N ASN A 186 -14.20 -17.24 -3.43
CA ASN A 186 -13.05 -16.34 -3.62
C ASN A 186 -11.95 -16.62 -2.57
N ALA A 187 -12.33 -16.94 -1.33
CA ALA A 187 -11.37 -17.26 -0.27
C ALA A 187 -10.62 -18.58 -0.53
N ILE A 188 -11.26 -19.57 -1.17
CA ILE A 188 -10.62 -20.82 -1.58
C ILE A 188 -9.58 -20.54 -2.67
N GLU A 189 -9.94 -19.79 -3.71
CA GLU A 189 -9.04 -19.44 -4.83
C GLU A 189 -7.78 -18.69 -4.36
N ILE A 190 -7.89 -17.89 -3.28
CA ILE A 190 -6.75 -17.17 -2.71
C ILE A 190 -5.85 -18.08 -1.87
N ALA A 191 -6.40 -19.17 -1.30
CA ALA A 191 -5.71 -20.05 -0.39
C ALA A 191 -4.98 -21.24 -1.07
N GLU A 192 -5.30 -21.52 -2.32
CA GLU A 192 -4.63 -22.50 -3.19
C GLU A 192 -3.32 -21.96 -3.78
#